data_b6e83bb1883c85b8b128c71858b68dfd
#
_entry.id   b6e83bb1883c85b8b128c71858b68dfd
#
_cell.length_a   1.000
_cell.length_b   1.000
_cell.length_c   1.000
_cell.angle_alpha   90.00
_cell.angle_beta   90.00
_cell.angle_gamma   90.00
#
_symmetry.space_group_name_H-M   'P 1'
#
loop_
_entity.id
_entity.type
_entity.pdbx_description
1 polymer ?
#
loop_
_entity_poly.entity_id
_entity_poly.type
_entity_poly.pdbx_seq_one_letter_code
_entity_poly.pdbx_strand_id
1 'polypeptide(L)'
;YMIYRLVRRVLESQGKRVPEDCSLVCFDYSGQNWEAEGITCSVHQGQQMGRLVATRLMTMIQRRDCDDKNYTYVMKPKIYEGSSIRTL
;
A
#
# COMPACT_ATOMS: atom_id res chain seq x y z
N TYR A 1 2.91 -7.42 -1.37
CA TYR A 1 4.28 -7.50 -0.89
C TYR A 1 4.88 -8.88 -1.08
N MET A 2 4.12 -9.91 -0.80
CA MET A 2 4.57 -11.29 -1.02
C MET A 2 4.92 -11.54 -2.49
N ILE A 3 4.06 -11.10 -3.40
CA ILE A 3 4.30 -11.21 -4.85
C ILE A 3 5.55 -10.44 -5.26
N TYR A 4 5.74 -9.25 -4.71
CA TYR A 4 6.96 -8.45 -4.93
C TYR A 4 8.22 -9.25 -4.58
N ARG A 5 8.23 -9.88 -3.42
CA ARG A 5 9.38 -10.68 -2.97
C ARG A 5 9.65 -11.86 -3.88
N LEU A 6 8.59 -12.53 -4.31
CA LEU A 6 8.72 -13.68 -5.24
C LEU A 6 9.28 -13.25 -6.59
N VAL A 7 8.75 -12.15 -7.14
CA VAL A 7 9.24 -11.61 -8.42
C VAL A 7 10.71 -11.22 -8.32
N ARG A 8 11.08 -10.56 -7.23
CA ARG A 8 12.47 -10.16 -7.00
C ARG A 8 13.41 -11.36 -6.95
N ARG A 9 13.00 -12.43 -6.24
CA ARG A 9 13.78 -13.68 -6.20
C ARG A 9 13.97 -14.30 -7.58
N VAL A 10 12.92 -14.34 -8.38
CA VAL A 10 12.98 -14.88 -9.73
C VAL A 10 13.94 -14.06 -10.58
N LEU A 11 13.88 -12.73 -10.52
CA LEU A 11 14.77 -11.85 -11.25
C LEU A 11 16.23 -12.09 -10.83
N GLU A 12 16.49 -12.14 -9.55
CA GLU A 12 17.84 -12.37 -9.04
C GLU A 12 18.39 -13.74 -9.43
N SER A 13 17.53 -14.78 -9.44
CA SER A 13 17.92 -16.13 -9.85
C SER A 13 18.31 -16.20 -11.33
N GLN A 14 17.83 -15.26 -12.14
CA GLN A 14 18.16 -15.17 -13.56
C GLN A 14 19.29 -14.16 -13.84
N GLY A 15 19.96 -13.69 -12.80
CA GLY A 15 21.04 -12.74 -12.92
C GLY A 15 20.61 -11.32 -13.19
N LYS A 16 19.33 -11.00 -13.01
CA LYS A 16 18.79 -9.64 -13.16
C LYS A 16 18.88 -8.90 -11.83
N ARG A 17 19.39 -7.67 -11.87
CA ARG A 17 19.53 -6.84 -10.67
C ARG A 17 18.43 -5.79 -10.62
N VAL A 18 17.98 -5.48 -9.41
CA VAL A 18 17.02 -4.41 -9.14
C VAL A 18 17.76 -3.30 -8.38
N PRO A 19 17.75 -2.04 -8.85
CA PRO A 19 17.04 -1.51 -10.03
C PRO A 19 17.85 -1.50 -11.34
N GLU A 20 19.08 -1.99 -11.37
CA GLU A 20 20.01 -1.79 -12.50
C GLU A 20 19.46 -2.35 -13.80
N ASP A 21 18.96 -3.57 -13.77
CA ASP A 21 18.41 -4.23 -14.96
C ASP A 21 16.91 -4.08 -15.07
N CYS A 22 16.22 -3.95 -13.93
CA CYS A 22 14.77 -3.87 -13.87
C CYS A 22 14.33 -3.08 -12.64
N SER A 23 13.50 -2.06 -12.82
CA SER A 23 12.85 -1.35 -11.71
C SER A 23 11.67 -2.16 -11.21
N LEU A 24 11.45 -2.14 -9.91
CA LEU A 24 10.38 -2.92 -9.27
C LEU A 24 9.63 -2.05 -8.28
N VAL A 25 8.30 -2.12 -8.32
CA VAL A 25 7.41 -1.36 -7.45
C VAL A 25 6.49 -2.33 -6.73
N CYS A 26 6.26 -2.08 -5.46
CA CYS A 26 5.34 -2.86 -4.65
C CYS A 26 4.01 -2.15 -4.50
N PHE A 27 2.93 -2.83 -4.83
CA PHE A 27 1.58 -2.37 -4.58
C PHE A 27 1.10 -2.94 -3.25
N ASP A 28 0.55 -2.07 -2.40
CA ASP A 28 0.04 -2.45 -1.07
C ASP A 28 1.11 -3.12 -0.19
N TYR A 29 2.16 -2.36 0.09
CA TYR A 29 3.19 -2.82 0.99
C TYR A 29 2.64 -2.98 2.41
N SER A 30 2.76 -4.18 2.95
CA SER A 30 2.29 -4.51 4.30
C SER A 30 3.41 -4.61 5.32
N GLY A 31 4.66 -4.46 4.90
CA GLY A 31 5.81 -4.47 5.79
C GLY A 31 5.94 -3.16 6.58
N GLN A 32 6.80 -3.16 7.59
CA GLN A 32 7.01 -2.00 8.45
C GLN A 32 8.30 -1.25 8.16
N ASN A 33 9.09 -1.72 7.22
CA ASN A 33 10.47 -1.26 7.07
C ASN A 33 10.86 -1.07 5.60
N TRP A 34 10.03 -0.36 4.86
CA TRP A 34 10.23 -0.14 3.43
C TRP A 34 11.55 0.61 3.14
N GLU A 35 11.96 1.50 4.05
CA GLU A 35 13.20 2.27 3.89
C GLU A 35 14.43 1.36 3.92
N ALA A 36 14.49 0.45 4.89
CA ALA A 36 15.61 -0.48 5.03
C ALA A 36 15.67 -1.48 3.87
N GLU A 37 14.51 -1.87 3.36
CA GLU A 37 14.42 -2.78 2.22
C GLU A 37 14.59 -2.06 0.88
N GLY A 38 14.54 -0.73 0.86
CA GLY A 38 14.69 0.07 -0.35
C GLY A 38 13.55 -0.10 -1.34
N ILE A 39 12.35 -0.38 -0.88
CA ILE A 39 11.20 -0.67 -1.73
C ILE A 39 10.44 0.60 -2.06
N THR A 40 10.24 0.88 -3.35
CA THR A 40 9.28 1.87 -3.80
C THR A 40 7.90 1.23 -3.77
N CYS A 41 6.97 1.81 -3.01
CA CYS A 41 5.71 1.14 -2.75
C CYS A 41 4.56 2.11 -2.50
N SER A 42 3.34 1.62 -2.72
CA SER A 42 2.14 2.25 -2.20
C SER A 42 1.76 1.56 -0.88
N VAL A 43 1.28 2.35 0.07
CA VAL A 43 0.93 1.86 1.40
C VAL A 43 -0.54 2.13 1.68
N HIS A 44 -1.25 1.11 2.09
CA HIS A 44 -2.62 1.22 2.57
C HIS A 44 -2.68 2.01 3.88
N GLN A 45 -3.64 2.91 3.97
CA GLN A 45 -3.94 3.62 5.20
C GLN A 45 -5.03 2.88 5.99
N GLY A 46 -4.81 1.60 6.25
CA GLY A 46 -5.81 0.72 6.87
C GLY A 46 -6.26 1.20 8.24
N GLN A 47 -5.34 1.73 9.06
CA GLN A 47 -5.66 2.24 10.38
C GLN A 47 -6.58 3.45 10.32
N GLN A 48 -6.29 4.42 9.44
CA GLN A 48 -7.14 5.59 9.24
C GLN A 48 -8.49 5.21 8.64
N MET A 49 -8.50 4.28 7.70
CA MET A 49 -9.70 3.73 7.10
C MET A 49 -10.58 3.08 8.15
N GLY A 50 -10.01 2.25 9.01
CA GLY A 50 -10.71 1.60 10.11
C GLY A 50 -11.33 2.60 11.07
N ARG A 51 -10.59 3.64 11.44
CA ARG A 51 -11.11 4.70 12.30
C ARG A 51 -12.28 5.43 11.66
N LEU A 52 -12.17 5.77 10.39
CA LEU A 52 -13.22 6.46 9.65
C LEU A 52 -14.50 5.63 9.60
N VAL A 53 -14.38 4.37 9.25
CA VAL A 53 -15.51 3.43 9.17
C VAL A 53 -16.15 3.24 10.54
N ALA A 54 -15.35 3.02 11.56
CA ALA A 54 -15.86 2.83 12.93
C ALA A 54 -16.57 4.08 13.44
N THR A 55 -16.00 5.25 13.22
CA THR A 55 -16.62 6.52 13.63
C THR A 55 -17.96 6.73 12.92
N ARG A 56 -18.02 6.46 11.63
CA ARG A 56 -19.25 6.61 10.87
C ARG A 56 -20.32 5.63 11.34
N LEU A 57 -19.93 4.38 11.57
CA LEU A 57 -20.84 3.36 12.06
C LEU A 57 -21.41 3.72 13.44
N MET A 58 -20.56 4.17 14.36
CA MET A 58 -20.99 4.61 15.69
C MET A 58 -21.96 5.78 15.61
N THR A 59 -21.69 6.74 14.74
CA THR A 59 -22.60 7.89 14.52
C THR A 59 -23.95 7.42 14.01
N MET A 60 -23.99 6.48 13.08
CA MET A 60 -25.24 5.93 12.56
C MET A 60 -26.05 5.21 13.62
N ILE A 61 -25.38 4.43 14.46
CA ILE A 61 -26.03 3.70 15.57
C ILE A 61 -26.61 4.67 16.59
N GLN A 62 -25.84 5.68 17.00
CA GLN A 62 -26.27 6.66 18.03
C GLN A 62 -27.43 7.52 17.57
N ARG A 63 -27.43 7.92 16.30
CA ARG A 63 -28.48 8.78 15.75
C ARG A 63 -29.69 7.98 15.26
N ARG A 64 -29.61 6.67 15.24
CA ARG A 64 -30.61 5.79 14.63
C ARG A 64 -30.94 6.23 13.19
N ASP A 65 -29.95 6.82 12.55
CA ASP A 65 -30.10 7.39 11.22
C ASP A 65 -29.72 6.30 10.22
N CYS A 66 -30.71 5.54 9.79
CA CYS A 66 -30.59 4.64 8.66
C CYS A 66 -30.77 5.48 7.38
N ASP A 67 -29.92 6.47 7.23
CA ASP A 67 -29.94 7.28 6.03
C ASP A 67 -29.44 6.40 4.88
N ASP A 68 -30.30 6.17 3.89
CA ASP A 68 -30.01 5.34 2.70
C ASP A 68 -28.96 5.99 1.78
N LYS A 69 -28.32 7.05 2.25
CA LYS A 69 -27.26 7.68 1.48
C LYS A 69 -25.97 6.86 1.58
N ASN A 70 -25.61 6.26 0.49
CA ASN A 70 -24.34 5.59 0.33
C ASN A 70 -23.23 6.65 0.32
N TYR A 71 -22.41 6.65 1.36
CA TYR A 71 -21.21 7.48 1.40
C TYR A 71 -20.03 6.69 0.89
N THR A 72 -19.35 7.25 -0.09
CA THR A 72 -18.11 6.69 -0.59
C THR A 72 -16.98 7.62 -0.21
N TYR A 73 -16.04 7.13 0.59
CA TYR A 73 -14.81 7.83 0.91
C TYR A 73 -13.67 7.24 0.12
N VAL A 74 -12.98 8.09 -0.61
CA VAL A 74 -11.78 7.69 -1.35
C VAL A 74 -10.57 8.21 -0.61
N MET A 75 -9.74 7.31 -0.09
CA MET A 75 -8.49 7.66 0.55
C MET A 75 -7.35 7.45 -0.43
N LYS A 76 -6.55 8.48 -0.63
CA LYS A 76 -5.37 8.38 -1.48
C LYS A 76 -4.30 7.54 -0.78
N PRO A 77 -3.72 6.55 -1.46
CA PRO A 77 -2.60 5.81 -0.89
C PRO A 77 -1.39 6.72 -0.74
N LYS A 78 -0.54 6.42 0.23
CA LYS A 78 0.77 7.04 0.34
C LYS A 78 1.76 6.28 -0.52
N ILE A 79 2.57 7.02 -1.25
CA ILE A 79 3.62 6.45 -2.08
C ILE A 79 4.97 6.82 -1.46
N TYR A 80 5.79 5.80 -1.24
CA TYR A 80 7.16 5.96 -0.75
C TYR A 80 8.14 5.57 -1.84
N GLU A 81 9.10 6.45 -2.09
CA GLU A 81 10.16 6.19 -3.07
C GLU A 81 11.35 5.54 -2.37
N GLY A 82 11.69 4.34 -2.80
CA GLY A 82 12.88 3.64 -2.37
C GLY A 82 13.89 3.53 -3.50
N SER A 83 14.87 2.67 -3.30
CA SER A 83 15.95 2.46 -4.27
C SER A 83 15.65 1.37 -5.31
N SER A 84 14.45 0.80 -5.30
CA SER A 84 14.07 -0.27 -6.22
C SER A 84 13.72 0.22 -7.63
N ILE A 85 13.71 1.53 -7.85
CA ILE A 85 13.50 2.12 -9.16
C ILE A 85 14.77 2.82 -9.63
N ARG A 86 14.97 2.81 -10.93
CA ARG A 86 16.12 3.45 -11.59
C ARG A 86 15.65 4.72 -12.29
N THR A 87 16.38 5.80 -12.07
CA THR A 87 16.19 7.04 -12.83
C THR A 87 16.85 6.89 -14.20
N LEU A 88 16.11 7.17 -15.25
CA LEU A 88 16.63 7.13 -16.61
C LEU A 88 17.33 8.44 -16.98
#